data_d7d04a668083e3141a9592fb5e19bc28
#
_entry.id   d7d04a668083e3141a9592fb5e19bc28
#
_cell.length_a   1.000
_cell.length_b   1.000
_cell.length_c   1.000
_cell.angle_alpha   90.00
_cell.angle_beta   90.00
_cell.angle_gamma   90.00
#
_symmetry.space_group_name_H-M   'P 1'
#
loop_
_entity.id
_entity.type
_entity.pdbx_description
1 polymer ?
#
loop_
_entity_poly.entity_id
_entity_poly.type
_entity_poly.pdbx_seq_one_letter_code
_entity_poly.pdbx_strand_id
1 'polypeptide(L)'
;MGTKSIRHICESTLATYLSTQTGLTTVTFLTGDNAAIQTLPKAVVLRDSARSPGDLPEGEGNYACSVRITLFSNADDTTLADHRLRCAALVGNMRDLVSIQAAFTATGDATCYDVTIMSEDEGIDERSWATSFSFDVLTVFPA
;
A
#
# COMPACT_ATOMS: atom_id res chain seq x y z
N MET A 1 -22.01 -5.55 10.42
CA MET A 1 -21.60 -4.77 9.24
C MET A 1 -20.63 -3.69 9.65
N GLY A 2 -19.53 -3.59 8.92
CA GLY A 2 -18.54 -2.56 9.19
C GLY A 2 -19.01 -1.17 8.79
N THR A 3 -18.55 -0.16 9.52
CA THR A 3 -18.84 1.24 9.21
C THR A 3 -17.70 1.89 8.39
N LYS A 4 -16.62 1.14 8.13
CA LYS A 4 -15.45 1.61 7.40
C LYS A 4 -15.58 1.33 5.90
N SER A 5 -15.08 2.24 5.07
CA SER A 5 -15.02 1.98 3.64
C SER A 5 -13.92 0.98 3.32
N ILE A 6 -14.12 0.16 2.28
CA ILE A 6 -13.08 -0.76 1.83
C ILE A 6 -11.79 -0.01 1.45
N ARG A 7 -11.92 1.20 0.95
CA ARG A 7 -10.81 2.05 0.58
C ARG A 7 -9.93 2.36 1.79
N HIS A 8 -10.56 2.79 2.86
CA HIS A 8 -9.87 3.10 4.11
C HIS A 8 -9.20 1.86 4.70
N ILE A 9 -9.87 0.74 4.67
CA ILE A 9 -9.34 -0.52 5.19
C ILE A 9 -8.09 -0.94 4.42
N CYS A 10 -8.11 -0.90 3.08
CA CYS A 10 -6.94 -1.23 2.27
C CYS A 10 -5.76 -0.29 2.56
N GLU A 11 -5.99 1.02 2.57
CA GLU A 11 -4.94 2.00 2.84
C GLU A 11 -4.33 1.79 4.22
N SER A 12 -5.17 1.78 5.27
CA SER A 12 -4.68 1.73 6.65
C SER A 12 -4.02 0.40 6.99
N THR A 13 -4.56 -0.71 6.50
CA THR A 13 -4.00 -2.04 6.75
C THR A 13 -2.62 -2.18 6.12
N LEU A 14 -2.47 -1.78 4.85
CA LEU A 14 -1.19 -1.84 4.17
C LEU A 14 -0.16 -0.88 4.77
N ALA A 15 -0.57 0.34 5.12
CA ALA A 15 0.32 1.31 5.77
C ALA A 15 0.82 0.77 7.11
N THR A 16 -0.05 0.23 7.93
CA THR A 16 0.32 -0.36 9.23
C THR A 16 1.23 -1.57 9.06
N TYR A 17 0.89 -2.47 8.15
CA TYR A 17 1.69 -3.66 7.87
C TYR A 17 3.11 -3.29 7.43
N LEU A 18 3.22 -2.41 6.43
CA LEU A 18 4.52 -2.05 5.86
C LEU A 18 5.39 -1.27 6.85
N SER A 19 4.79 -0.46 7.71
CA SER A 19 5.53 0.37 8.67
C SER A 19 6.35 -0.44 9.68
N THR A 20 6.00 -1.69 9.91
CA THR A 20 6.68 -2.57 10.87
C THR A 20 7.70 -3.50 10.22
N GLN A 21 7.83 -3.50 8.90
CA GLN A 21 8.69 -4.44 8.19
C GLN A 21 10.16 -3.99 8.18
N THR A 22 11.07 -4.97 8.21
CA THR A 22 12.50 -4.73 8.14
C THR A 22 12.87 -3.96 6.88
N GLY A 23 13.66 -2.91 7.02
CA GLY A 23 14.06 -2.04 5.92
C GLY A 23 13.11 -0.88 5.69
N LEU A 24 11.95 -0.86 6.35
CA LEU A 24 10.93 0.17 6.20
C LEU A 24 10.60 0.89 7.52
N THR A 25 11.25 0.53 8.62
CA THR A 25 10.93 1.07 9.94
C THR A 25 11.24 2.55 10.09
N THR A 26 12.14 3.10 9.27
CA THR A 26 12.48 4.52 9.27
C THR A 26 11.58 5.35 8.34
N VAL A 27 10.75 4.68 7.56
CA VAL A 27 9.84 5.34 6.61
C VAL A 27 8.52 5.67 7.31
N THR A 28 8.06 6.91 7.15
CA THR A 28 6.74 7.33 7.66
C THR A 28 5.68 6.95 6.64
N PHE A 29 4.79 6.05 7.01
CA PHE A 29 3.70 5.61 6.13
C PHE A 29 2.47 6.47 6.35
N LEU A 30 1.95 7.06 5.28
CA LEU A 30 0.83 7.98 5.29
C LEU A 30 -0.30 7.41 4.41
N THR A 31 -1.52 7.75 4.75
CA THR A 31 -2.70 7.43 3.95
C THR A 31 -3.29 8.71 3.37
N GLY A 32 -4.44 8.61 2.71
CA GLY A 32 -5.10 9.78 2.15
C GLY A 32 -5.38 10.89 3.16
N ASP A 33 -5.62 10.52 4.43
CA ASP A 33 -5.96 11.49 5.47
C ASP A 33 -4.80 12.40 5.85
N ASN A 34 -3.57 11.94 5.74
CA ASN A 34 -2.39 12.68 6.18
C ASN A 34 -1.27 12.74 5.13
N ALA A 35 -1.64 12.57 3.85
CA ALA A 35 -0.68 12.55 2.75
C ALA A 35 0.10 13.87 2.58
N ALA A 36 -0.39 14.97 3.14
CA ALA A 36 0.26 16.28 3.04
C ALA A 36 1.46 16.46 3.99
N ILE A 37 1.71 15.52 4.90
CA ILE A 37 2.86 15.58 5.81
C ILE A 37 4.16 15.48 5.02
N GLN A 38 5.12 16.39 5.29
CA GLN A 38 6.34 16.54 4.49
C GLN A 38 7.56 15.80 5.04
N THR A 39 7.44 15.06 6.13
CA THR A 39 8.56 14.31 6.73
C THR A 39 9.09 13.25 5.75
N LEU A 40 10.40 13.27 5.48
CA LEU A 40 11.07 12.27 4.62
C LEU A 40 12.03 11.41 5.44
N PRO A 41 12.20 10.12 5.11
CA PRO A 41 11.51 9.38 4.05
C PRO A 41 10.06 9.11 4.38
N LYS A 42 9.20 9.13 3.38
CA LYS A 42 7.78 8.84 3.56
C LYS A 42 7.27 7.94 2.44
N ALA A 43 6.21 7.21 2.73
CA ALA A 43 5.47 6.46 1.70
C ALA A 43 4.00 6.80 1.85
N VAL A 44 3.37 7.20 0.75
CA VAL A 44 1.95 7.54 0.72
C VAL A 44 1.20 6.38 0.09
N VAL A 45 0.30 5.80 0.86
CA VAL A 45 -0.54 4.68 0.44
C VAL A 45 -1.91 5.23 0.08
N LEU A 46 -2.20 5.27 -1.21
CA LEU A 46 -3.46 5.77 -1.74
C LEU A 46 -4.16 4.68 -2.54
N ARG A 47 -5.43 4.56 -2.32
CA ARG A 47 -6.24 3.69 -3.13
C ARG A 47 -6.82 4.49 -4.29
N ASP A 48 -6.46 4.13 -5.52
CA ASP A 48 -6.98 4.78 -6.72
C ASP A 48 -8.43 4.42 -6.97
N SER A 49 -8.78 3.13 -6.83
CA SER A 49 -10.13 2.66 -7.07
C SER A 49 -10.42 1.38 -6.30
N ALA A 50 -11.70 1.10 -6.10
CA ALA A 50 -12.17 -0.18 -5.63
C ALA A 50 -13.34 -0.59 -6.51
N ARG A 51 -13.27 -1.80 -7.08
CA ARG A 51 -14.30 -2.29 -7.98
C ARG A 51 -14.68 -3.72 -7.65
N SER A 52 -15.92 -4.05 -7.92
CA SER A 52 -16.36 -5.44 -7.85
C SER A 52 -15.86 -6.19 -9.09
N PRO A 53 -15.26 -7.39 -8.94
CA PRO A 53 -14.93 -8.20 -10.11
C PRO A 53 -16.18 -8.47 -10.97
N GLY A 54 -16.02 -8.36 -12.29
CA GLY A 54 -17.15 -8.29 -13.21
C GLY A 54 -18.06 -9.53 -13.27
N ASP A 55 -17.56 -10.69 -12.85
CA ASP A 55 -18.30 -11.95 -12.88
C ASP A 55 -18.89 -12.35 -11.52
N LEU A 56 -18.75 -11.48 -10.50
CA LEU A 56 -19.28 -11.75 -9.17
C LEU A 56 -20.52 -10.91 -8.92
N PRO A 57 -21.54 -11.46 -8.21
CA PRO A 57 -22.72 -10.70 -7.85
C PRO A 57 -22.37 -9.46 -7.03
N GLU A 58 -23.06 -8.36 -7.33
CA GLU A 58 -22.96 -7.15 -6.54
C GLU A 58 -23.47 -7.43 -5.13
N GLY A 59 -22.77 -6.89 -4.14
CA GLY A 59 -23.13 -7.08 -2.75
C GLY A 59 -22.49 -8.27 -2.07
N GLU A 60 -21.74 -9.09 -2.79
CA GLU A 60 -21.00 -10.23 -2.20
C GLU A 60 -19.77 -9.80 -1.40
N GLY A 61 -19.45 -8.51 -1.37
CA GLY A 61 -18.32 -8.00 -0.63
C GLY A 61 -16.96 -8.20 -1.28
N ASN A 62 -16.92 -8.70 -2.51
CA ASN A 62 -15.68 -8.92 -3.25
C ASN A 62 -15.25 -7.64 -3.96
N TYR A 63 -13.99 -7.23 -3.73
CA TYR A 63 -13.43 -6.02 -4.34
C TYR A 63 -12.03 -6.25 -4.83
N ALA A 64 -11.72 -5.69 -5.99
CA ALA A 64 -10.36 -5.48 -6.45
C ALA A 64 -10.00 -4.02 -6.17
N CYS A 65 -9.10 -3.78 -5.22
CA CYS A 65 -8.66 -2.45 -4.87
C CYS A 65 -7.36 -2.15 -5.59
N SER A 66 -7.36 -1.13 -6.44
CA SER A 66 -6.12 -0.61 -7.02
C SER A 66 -5.49 0.35 -6.01
N VAL A 67 -4.32 -0.02 -5.51
CA VAL A 67 -3.60 0.75 -4.49
C VAL A 67 -2.31 1.26 -5.11
N ARG A 68 -2.06 2.55 -4.95
CA ARG A 68 -0.78 3.17 -5.33
C ARG A 68 0.01 3.50 -4.08
N ILE A 69 1.26 3.05 -4.03
CA ILE A 69 2.19 3.39 -2.97
C ILE A 69 3.33 4.17 -3.60
N THR A 70 3.53 5.41 -3.15
CA THR A 70 4.64 6.24 -3.62
C THR A 70 5.62 6.43 -2.47
N LEU A 71 6.85 5.99 -2.68
CA LEU A 71 7.93 6.10 -1.70
C LEU A 71 8.83 7.27 -2.08
N PHE A 72 9.02 8.18 -1.13
CA PHE A 72 9.86 9.37 -1.28
C PHE A 72 11.06 9.28 -0.35
N SER A 73 12.25 9.55 -0.88
CA SER A 73 13.49 9.69 -0.11
C SER A 73 14.15 11.03 -0.43
N ASN A 74 14.78 11.66 0.57
CA ASN A 74 15.46 12.92 0.36
C ASN A 74 16.72 12.70 -0.47
N ALA A 75 16.79 13.29 -1.67
CA ALA A 75 17.92 13.10 -2.58
C ALA A 75 19.20 13.80 -2.10
N ASP A 76 19.10 14.73 -1.13
CA ASP A 76 20.27 15.42 -0.58
C ASP A 76 21.06 14.54 0.40
N ASP A 77 20.40 13.60 1.08
CA ASP A 77 21.04 12.73 2.08
C ASP A 77 20.94 11.23 1.78
N THR A 78 20.20 10.85 0.75
CA THR A 78 19.98 9.44 0.38
C THR A 78 20.40 9.23 -1.06
N THR A 79 21.28 8.25 -1.28
CA THR A 79 21.66 7.89 -2.65
C THR A 79 20.51 7.17 -3.36
N LEU A 80 20.54 7.17 -4.69
CA LEU A 80 19.56 6.42 -5.47
C LEU A 80 19.62 4.92 -5.15
N ALA A 81 20.84 4.39 -4.91
CA ALA A 81 20.99 2.98 -4.54
C ALA A 81 20.29 2.67 -3.22
N ASP A 82 20.43 3.54 -2.22
CA ASP A 82 19.76 3.35 -0.93
C ASP A 82 18.26 3.51 -1.03
N HIS A 83 17.79 4.45 -1.85
CA HIS A 83 16.36 4.59 -2.15
C HIS A 83 15.81 3.31 -2.79
N ARG A 84 16.55 2.74 -3.75
CA ARG A 84 16.16 1.50 -4.42
C ARG A 84 16.14 0.30 -3.47
N LEU A 85 17.00 0.29 -2.45
CA LEU A 85 16.94 -0.74 -1.40
C LEU A 85 15.65 -0.66 -0.59
N ARG A 86 15.19 0.56 -0.27
CA ARG A 86 13.90 0.75 0.38
C ARG A 86 12.76 0.28 -0.51
N CYS A 87 12.83 0.59 -1.81
CA CYS A 87 11.83 0.12 -2.78
C CYS A 87 11.80 -1.41 -2.85
N ALA A 88 12.97 -2.05 -2.85
CA ALA A 88 13.07 -3.51 -2.86
C ALA A 88 12.45 -4.12 -1.60
N ALA A 89 12.67 -3.51 -0.44
CA ALA A 89 12.05 -3.94 0.81
C ALA A 89 10.52 -3.82 0.75
N LEU A 90 10.01 -2.72 0.18
CA LEU A 90 8.56 -2.54 0.02
C LEU A 90 7.97 -3.61 -0.90
N VAL A 91 8.56 -3.82 -2.06
CA VAL A 91 8.07 -4.81 -3.03
C VAL A 91 8.18 -6.22 -2.45
N GLY A 92 9.29 -6.55 -1.77
CA GLY A 92 9.46 -7.85 -1.14
C GLY A 92 8.39 -8.16 -0.11
N ASN A 93 8.01 -7.16 0.69
CA ASN A 93 6.95 -7.33 1.68
C ASN A 93 5.57 -7.37 1.04
N MET A 94 5.35 -6.68 -0.07
CA MET A 94 4.10 -6.76 -0.81
C MET A 94 3.93 -8.10 -1.56
N ARG A 95 5.01 -8.84 -1.75
CA ARG A 95 4.97 -10.22 -2.30
C ARG A 95 4.73 -11.28 -1.24
N ASP A 96 4.85 -10.92 0.03
CA ASP A 96 4.60 -11.84 1.15
C ASP A 96 3.11 -11.93 1.43
N LEU A 97 2.42 -12.69 0.59
CA LEU A 97 0.96 -12.80 0.63
C LEU A 97 0.47 -13.35 1.98
N VAL A 98 1.17 -14.30 2.57
CA VAL A 98 0.77 -14.89 3.85
C VAL A 98 0.74 -13.83 4.95
N SER A 99 1.76 -12.99 5.02
CA SER A 99 1.83 -11.91 6.01
C SER A 99 0.78 -10.84 5.76
N ILE A 100 0.52 -10.50 4.50
CA ILE A 100 -0.53 -9.53 4.15
C ILE A 100 -1.91 -10.08 4.52
N GLN A 101 -2.17 -11.36 4.21
CA GLN A 101 -3.42 -12.02 4.60
C GLN A 101 -3.62 -11.98 6.11
N ALA A 102 -2.57 -12.26 6.87
CA ALA A 102 -2.62 -12.19 8.33
C ALA A 102 -2.93 -10.78 8.83
N ALA A 103 -2.34 -9.75 8.19
CA ALA A 103 -2.59 -8.35 8.56
C ALA A 103 -4.06 -7.97 8.34
N PHE A 104 -4.65 -8.36 7.23
CA PHE A 104 -6.07 -8.10 6.96
C PHE A 104 -6.97 -8.88 7.92
N THR A 105 -6.68 -10.15 8.16
CA THR A 105 -7.45 -10.97 9.11
C THR A 105 -7.43 -10.39 10.52
N ALA A 106 -6.29 -9.84 10.94
CA ALA A 106 -6.14 -9.25 12.27
C ALA A 106 -7.04 -8.02 12.47
N THR A 107 -7.41 -7.30 11.41
CA THR A 107 -8.33 -6.17 11.53
C THR A 107 -9.77 -6.60 11.77
N GLY A 108 -10.14 -7.81 11.34
CA GLY A 108 -11.51 -8.28 11.37
C GLY A 108 -12.44 -7.59 10.37
N ASP A 109 -11.92 -6.69 9.54
CA ASP A 109 -12.74 -5.87 8.64
C ASP A 109 -12.81 -6.44 7.21
N ALA A 110 -11.78 -7.16 6.78
CA ALA A 110 -11.72 -7.73 5.44
C ALA A 110 -10.78 -8.93 5.38
N THR A 111 -10.94 -9.76 4.36
CA THR A 111 -10.01 -10.86 4.05
C THR A 111 -9.32 -10.54 2.73
N CYS A 112 -8.00 -10.67 2.70
CA CYS A 112 -7.23 -10.51 1.48
C CYS A 112 -6.99 -11.88 0.84
N TYR A 113 -7.23 -11.99 -0.47
CA TYR A 113 -6.99 -13.23 -1.22
C TYR A 113 -5.71 -13.19 -2.02
N ASP A 114 -5.42 -12.05 -2.63
CA ASP A 114 -4.26 -11.96 -3.52
C ASP A 114 -3.80 -10.52 -3.66
N VAL A 115 -2.52 -10.37 -4.02
CA VAL A 115 -1.91 -9.07 -4.33
C VAL A 115 -1.09 -9.24 -5.60
N THR A 116 -1.37 -8.40 -6.61
CA THR A 116 -0.65 -8.41 -7.88
C THR A 116 0.05 -7.08 -8.08
N ILE A 117 1.33 -7.12 -8.42
CA ILE A 117 2.09 -5.92 -8.78
C ILE A 117 1.79 -5.57 -10.22
N MET A 118 1.26 -4.37 -10.45
CA MET A 118 0.84 -3.94 -11.78
C MET A 118 1.87 -3.07 -12.48
N SER A 119 2.53 -2.16 -11.78
CA SER A 119 3.51 -1.26 -12.38
C SER A 119 4.43 -0.65 -11.34
N GLU A 120 5.57 -0.14 -11.82
CA GLU A 120 6.56 0.57 -11.02
C GLU A 120 7.10 1.71 -11.87
N ASP A 121 7.05 2.94 -11.34
CA ASP A 121 7.58 4.13 -12.01
C ASP A 121 8.53 4.88 -11.07
N GLU A 122 9.76 5.11 -11.53
CA GLU A 122 10.80 5.80 -10.76
C GLU A 122 11.05 7.18 -11.37
N GLY A 123 11.22 8.18 -10.50
CA GLY A 123 11.56 9.52 -10.94
C GLY A 123 12.14 10.35 -9.81
N ILE A 124 12.33 11.61 -10.11
CA ILE A 124 12.73 12.59 -9.12
C ILE A 124 11.65 13.67 -9.08
N ASP A 125 11.24 14.04 -7.87
CA ASP A 125 10.25 15.09 -7.63
C ASP A 125 10.88 16.14 -6.73
N GLU A 126 11.19 17.29 -7.32
CA GLU A 126 11.95 18.35 -6.65
C GLU A 126 13.30 17.78 -6.16
N ARG A 127 13.51 17.65 -4.85
CA ARG A 127 14.72 17.10 -4.25
C ARG A 127 14.51 15.73 -3.64
N SER A 128 13.51 15.00 -4.12
CA SER A 128 13.17 13.68 -3.61
C SER A 128 13.26 12.65 -4.71
N TRP A 129 13.87 11.50 -4.39
CA TRP A 129 13.66 10.31 -5.19
C TRP A 129 12.23 9.86 -4.95
N ALA A 130 11.49 9.59 -6.00
CA ALA A 130 10.10 9.15 -5.91
C ALA A 130 9.87 7.92 -6.76
N THR A 131 9.37 6.85 -6.17
CA THR A 131 9.00 5.63 -6.88
C THR A 131 7.56 5.28 -6.55
N SER A 132 6.73 5.16 -7.57
CA SER A 132 5.33 4.79 -7.43
C SER A 132 5.14 3.34 -7.85
N PHE A 133 4.41 2.60 -7.02
CA PHE A 133 4.03 1.21 -7.28
C PHE A 133 2.53 1.11 -7.33
N SER A 134 2.00 0.39 -8.30
CA SER A 134 0.57 0.09 -8.38
C SER A 134 0.35 -1.39 -8.11
N PHE A 135 -0.59 -1.69 -7.23
CA PHE A 135 -0.95 -3.05 -6.85
C PHE A 135 -2.46 -3.25 -6.99
N ASP A 136 -2.86 -4.44 -7.42
CA ASP A 136 -4.25 -4.87 -7.28
C ASP A 136 -4.35 -5.79 -6.07
N VAL A 137 -5.19 -5.44 -5.12
CA VAL A 137 -5.42 -6.17 -3.88
C VAL A 137 -6.84 -6.72 -3.91
N LEU A 138 -6.95 -8.05 -3.99
CA LEU A 138 -8.25 -8.72 -3.98
C LEU A 138 -8.69 -8.95 -2.55
N THR A 139 -9.80 -8.34 -2.17
CA THR A 139 -10.32 -8.40 -0.81
C THR A 139 -11.79 -8.83 -0.80
N VAL A 140 -12.22 -9.42 0.31
CA VAL A 140 -13.62 -9.67 0.61
C VAL A 140 -13.99 -8.98 1.90
N PHE A 141 -15.02 -8.18 1.83
CA PHE A 141 -15.64 -7.58 3.00
C PHE A 141 -16.59 -8.58 3.61
N PRO A 142 -16.58 -8.74 4.95
CA PRO A 142 -17.64 -9.49 5.61
C PRO A 142 -18.97 -8.78 5.41
N ALA A 143 -19.97 -9.56 5.07
CA ALA A 143 -21.31 -9.03 4.89
C ALA A 143 -21.90 -8.50 6.22
#